data_3f38d6828e1862a03db7107dbf30274d
#
_entry.id   3f38d6828e1862a03db7107dbf30274d
#
_cell.length_a   1.000
_cell.length_b   1.000
_cell.length_c   1.000
_cell.angle_alpha   90.00
_cell.angle_beta   90.00
_cell.angle_gamma   90.00
#
_symmetry.space_group_name_H-M   'P 1'
#
loop_
_entity.id
_entity.type
_entity.pdbx_description
1 polymer ?
#
loop_
_entity_poly.entity_id
_entity_poly.type
_entity_poly.pdbx_seq_one_letter_code
_entity_poly.pdbx_strand_id
1 'polypeptide(L)'
;MDQREFLDIILPIKDSLYRLAKSYLISNDEAQDAVQEVFLKLWKNKESINNYNSPKAFAFTMTKNYCLDRLKSKQASNLKIVHVNFKNRTNLDKDIEAKDEVSILFTLMQKLPEQQKLILHLRDVEQYEFSEIAKITNSSQANVRVTLSRARKKITELLLKQYNHGVQ
;
A
#
# COMPACT_ATOMS: atom_id res chain seq x y z
N MET A 1 -20.11 -13.66 10.03
CA MET A 1 -20.54 -12.51 9.15
C MET A 1 -21.40 -13.10 8.03
N ASP A 2 -22.63 -12.62 7.95
CA ASP A 2 -23.48 -13.03 6.85
C ASP A 2 -23.14 -12.24 5.56
N GLN A 3 -23.85 -12.53 4.48
CA GLN A 3 -23.59 -11.89 3.18
C GLN A 3 -23.89 -10.38 3.23
N ARG A 4 -24.94 -9.98 3.93
CA ARG A 4 -25.38 -8.59 4.01
C ARG A 4 -24.38 -7.77 4.82
N GLU A 5 -23.99 -8.27 5.99
CA GLU A 5 -22.95 -7.65 6.83
C GLU A 5 -21.61 -7.51 6.09
N PHE A 6 -21.22 -8.52 5.31
CA PHE A 6 -20.02 -8.43 4.48
C PHE A 6 -20.10 -7.29 3.47
N LEU A 7 -21.21 -7.17 2.77
CA LEU A 7 -21.42 -6.10 1.80
C LEU A 7 -21.45 -4.72 2.47
N ASP A 8 -22.03 -4.62 3.66
CA ASP A 8 -22.13 -3.34 4.37
C ASP A 8 -20.78 -2.88 4.96
N ILE A 9 -19.90 -3.78 5.34
CA ILE A 9 -18.62 -3.46 5.99
C ILE A 9 -17.46 -3.43 5.02
N ILE A 10 -17.38 -4.40 4.12
CA ILE A 10 -16.20 -4.61 3.27
C ILE A 10 -16.34 -3.90 1.91
N LEU A 11 -17.54 -3.90 1.31
CA LEU A 11 -17.71 -3.28 0.01
C LEU A 11 -17.40 -1.76 0.02
N PRO A 12 -17.79 -0.96 1.04
CA PRO A 12 -17.48 0.46 1.08
C PRO A 12 -15.99 0.80 1.13
N ILE A 13 -15.14 -0.12 1.61
CA ILE A 13 -13.68 0.10 1.67
C ILE A 13 -12.93 -0.44 0.45
N LYS A 14 -13.63 -0.91 -0.57
CA LYS A 14 -13.01 -1.47 -1.78
C LYS A 14 -12.03 -0.49 -2.44
N ASP A 15 -12.45 0.75 -2.62
CA ASP A 15 -11.61 1.77 -3.24
C ASP A 15 -10.39 2.13 -2.38
N SER A 16 -10.55 2.15 -1.06
CA SER A 16 -9.44 2.32 -0.11
C SER A 16 -8.42 1.18 -0.21
N LEU A 17 -8.89 -0.07 -0.32
CA LEU A 17 -8.01 -1.22 -0.50
C LEU A 17 -7.28 -1.17 -1.85
N TYR A 18 -7.96 -0.70 -2.90
CA TYR A 18 -7.34 -0.49 -4.21
C TYR A 18 -6.24 0.57 -4.15
N ARG A 19 -6.49 1.72 -3.54
CA ARG A 19 -5.47 2.78 -3.37
C ARG A 19 -4.27 2.28 -2.55
N LEU A 20 -4.51 1.50 -1.50
CA LEU A 20 -3.44 0.88 -0.73
C LEU A 20 -2.62 -0.08 -1.61
N ALA A 21 -3.27 -0.98 -2.33
CA ALA A 21 -2.60 -1.90 -3.25
C ALA A 21 -1.81 -1.14 -4.32
N LYS A 22 -2.37 -0.07 -4.88
CA LYS A 22 -1.72 0.80 -5.86
C LYS A 22 -0.47 1.46 -5.29
N SER A 23 -0.49 1.87 -4.02
CA SER A 23 0.68 2.46 -3.34
C SER A 23 1.83 1.47 -3.18
N TYR A 24 1.56 0.16 -3.12
CA TYR A 24 2.57 -0.90 -3.05
C TYR A 24 3.02 -1.38 -4.43
N LEU A 25 2.08 -1.63 -5.34
CA LEU A 25 2.35 -2.32 -6.61
C LEU A 25 2.59 -1.38 -7.79
N ILE A 26 2.18 -0.12 -7.67
CA ILE A 26 2.32 0.95 -8.70
C ILE A 26 1.45 0.69 -9.95
N SER A 27 1.37 -0.55 -10.43
CA SER A 27 0.57 -0.93 -11.60
C SER A 27 -0.93 -0.98 -11.27
N ASN A 28 -1.77 -0.36 -12.12
CA ASN A 28 -3.23 -0.41 -12.01
C ASN A 28 -3.76 -1.85 -12.09
N ASP A 29 -3.28 -2.62 -13.07
CA ASP A 29 -3.73 -3.99 -13.30
C ASP A 29 -3.38 -4.91 -12.12
N GLU A 30 -2.17 -4.80 -11.59
CA GLU A 30 -1.74 -5.57 -10.43
C GLU A 30 -2.51 -5.18 -9.15
N ALA A 31 -2.78 -3.89 -8.98
CA ALA A 31 -3.58 -3.42 -7.85
C ALA A 31 -5.03 -3.93 -7.92
N GLN A 32 -5.64 -3.94 -9.09
CA GLN A 32 -6.96 -4.53 -9.31
C GLN A 32 -6.99 -6.02 -9.01
N ASP A 33 -6.02 -6.77 -9.51
CA ASP A 33 -5.88 -8.21 -9.25
C ASP A 33 -5.71 -8.49 -7.74
N ALA A 34 -4.88 -7.69 -7.06
CA ALA A 34 -4.68 -7.80 -5.62
C ALA A 34 -5.98 -7.61 -4.85
N VAL A 35 -6.77 -6.59 -5.19
CA VAL A 35 -8.05 -6.32 -4.53
C VAL A 35 -9.05 -7.46 -4.78
N GLN A 36 -9.13 -7.97 -5.99
CA GLN A 36 -10.00 -9.11 -6.32
C GLN A 36 -9.61 -10.35 -5.51
N GLU A 37 -8.34 -10.69 -5.44
CA GLU A 37 -7.84 -11.83 -4.66
C GLU A 37 -8.12 -11.66 -3.17
N VAL A 38 -7.90 -10.46 -2.64
CA VAL A 38 -8.20 -10.15 -1.23
C VAL A 38 -9.70 -10.27 -0.96
N PHE A 39 -10.56 -9.73 -1.82
CA PHE A 39 -12.02 -9.86 -1.68
C PHE A 39 -12.48 -11.33 -1.69
N LEU A 40 -11.95 -12.14 -2.59
CA LEU A 40 -12.24 -13.58 -2.63
C LEU A 40 -11.82 -14.28 -1.34
N LYS A 41 -10.64 -13.95 -0.81
CA LYS A 41 -10.16 -14.52 0.47
C LYS A 41 -11.02 -14.06 1.64
N LEU A 42 -11.38 -12.78 1.69
CA LEU A 42 -12.26 -12.24 2.71
C LEU A 42 -13.64 -12.92 2.66
N TRP A 43 -14.19 -13.08 1.47
CA TRP A 43 -15.47 -13.74 1.27
C TRP A 43 -15.45 -15.21 1.73
N LYS A 44 -14.43 -15.97 1.34
CA LYS A 44 -14.26 -17.36 1.75
C LYS A 44 -14.12 -17.51 3.27
N ASN A 45 -13.52 -16.53 3.94
CA ASN A 45 -13.27 -16.54 5.38
C ASN A 45 -14.25 -15.68 6.18
N LYS A 46 -15.37 -15.28 5.59
CA LYS A 46 -16.33 -14.33 6.21
C LYS A 46 -16.81 -14.73 7.59
N GLU A 47 -16.95 -16.03 7.86
CA GLU A 47 -17.37 -16.52 9.18
C GLU A 47 -16.32 -16.25 10.27
N SER A 48 -15.04 -16.38 9.92
CA SER A 48 -13.95 -16.12 10.87
C SER A 48 -13.63 -14.64 11.03
N ILE A 49 -14.06 -13.78 10.12
CA ILE A 49 -13.82 -12.33 10.21
C ILE A 49 -14.49 -11.72 11.45
N ASN A 50 -15.62 -12.25 11.88
CA ASN A 50 -16.30 -11.81 13.09
C ASN A 50 -15.49 -12.00 14.38
N ASN A 51 -14.51 -12.90 14.36
CA ASN A 51 -13.61 -13.13 15.50
C ASN A 51 -12.54 -12.01 15.63
N TYR A 52 -12.42 -11.14 14.64
CA TYR A 52 -11.51 -10.02 14.68
C TYR A 52 -12.22 -8.77 15.20
N ASN A 53 -11.56 -8.03 16.08
CA ASN A 53 -12.09 -6.80 16.66
C ASN A 53 -12.43 -5.71 15.64
N SER A 54 -11.85 -5.80 14.45
CA SER A 54 -12.11 -4.88 13.36
C SER A 54 -11.95 -5.59 12.00
N PRO A 55 -13.06 -5.94 11.34
CA PRO A 55 -13.05 -6.49 9.98
C PRO A 55 -12.32 -5.60 8.98
N LYS A 56 -12.46 -4.29 9.11
CA LYS A 56 -11.76 -3.29 8.30
C LYS A 56 -10.24 -3.39 8.48
N ALA A 57 -9.76 -3.43 9.73
CA ALA A 57 -8.33 -3.59 10.02
C ALA A 57 -7.78 -4.90 9.43
N PHE A 58 -8.55 -5.96 9.52
CA PHE A 58 -8.18 -7.25 8.91
C PHE A 58 -8.05 -7.16 7.40
N ALA A 59 -8.99 -6.49 6.72
CA ALA A 59 -8.95 -6.30 5.27
C ALA A 59 -7.72 -5.48 4.83
N PHE A 60 -7.40 -4.40 5.54
CA PHE A 60 -6.18 -3.62 5.26
C PHE A 60 -4.91 -4.42 5.47
N THR A 61 -4.82 -5.17 6.56
CA THR A 61 -3.66 -6.03 6.85
C THR A 61 -3.50 -7.12 5.79
N MET A 62 -4.59 -7.76 5.39
CA MET A 62 -4.58 -8.78 4.34
C MET A 62 -4.12 -8.20 3.00
N THR A 63 -4.60 -7.00 2.63
CA THR A 63 -4.20 -6.31 1.40
C THR A 63 -2.71 -5.98 1.42
N LYS A 64 -2.23 -5.38 2.52
CA LYS A 64 -0.81 -5.10 2.71
C LYS A 64 0.04 -6.36 2.55
N ASN A 65 -0.30 -7.42 3.27
CA ASN A 65 0.46 -8.67 3.24
C ASN A 65 0.47 -9.31 1.85
N TYR A 66 -0.67 -9.29 1.16
CA TYR A 66 -0.75 -9.78 -0.22
C TYR A 66 0.19 -9.00 -1.14
N CYS A 67 0.18 -7.68 -1.05
CA CYS A 67 1.07 -6.83 -1.86
C CYS A 67 2.54 -7.07 -1.56
N LEU A 68 2.91 -7.20 -0.28
CA LEU A 68 4.28 -7.50 0.13
C LEU A 68 4.75 -8.85 -0.39
N ASP A 69 3.91 -9.87 -0.31
CA ASP A 69 4.21 -11.21 -0.84
C ASP A 69 4.38 -11.16 -2.37
N ARG A 70 3.55 -10.39 -3.05
CA ARG A 70 3.66 -10.18 -4.50
C ARG A 70 4.97 -9.52 -4.88
N LEU A 71 5.39 -8.49 -4.15
CA LEU A 71 6.67 -7.80 -4.37
C LEU A 71 7.87 -8.73 -4.13
N LYS A 72 7.84 -9.54 -3.08
CA LYS A 72 8.87 -10.55 -2.82
C LYS A 72 8.97 -11.58 -3.94
N SER A 73 7.84 -12.06 -4.44
CA SER A 73 7.78 -13.00 -5.56
C SER A 73 8.35 -12.39 -6.84
N LYS A 74 8.08 -11.12 -7.12
CA LYS A 74 8.67 -10.38 -8.25
C LYS A 74 10.18 -10.23 -8.12
N GLN A 75 10.67 -9.88 -6.94
CA GLN A 75 12.12 -9.77 -6.70
C GLN A 75 12.82 -11.11 -6.93
N ALA A 76 12.23 -12.21 -6.45
CA ALA A 76 12.77 -13.54 -6.69
C ALA A 76 12.78 -13.92 -8.19
N SER A 77 11.72 -13.57 -8.94
CA SER A 77 11.65 -13.77 -10.39
C SER A 77 12.67 -12.90 -11.14
N ASN A 78 12.82 -11.63 -10.74
CA ASN A 78 13.79 -10.72 -11.34
C ASN A 78 15.23 -11.17 -11.08
N LEU A 79 15.55 -11.71 -9.93
CA LEU A 79 16.86 -12.28 -9.63
C LEU A 79 17.17 -13.50 -10.51
N LYS A 80 16.15 -14.30 -10.86
CA LYS A 80 16.29 -15.42 -11.83
C LYS A 80 16.45 -14.93 -13.27
N ILE A 81 15.85 -13.81 -13.64
CA ILE A 81 15.88 -13.20 -14.98
C ILE A 81 17.15 -12.38 -15.18
N VAL A 82 17.73 -11.78 -14.15
CA VAL A 82 18.99 -11.02 -14.22
C VAL A 82 20.16 -11.90 -14.67
N HIS A 83 20.10 -13.21 -14.48
CA HIS A 83 21.05 -14.14 -15.10
C HIS A 83 20.83 -14.33 -16.62
N VAL A 84 19.72 -13.83 -17.18
CA VAL A 84 19.36 -14.07 -18.60
C VAL A 84 19.27 -12.79 -19.45
N ASN A 85 18.99 -11.61 -18.91
CA ASN A 85 18.79 -10.41 -19.73
C ASN A 85 19.24 -9.10 -19.08
N PHE A 86 20.50 -8.71 -19.34
CA PHE A 86 21.03 -7.38 -18.99
C PHE A 86 20.56 -6.26 -19.96
N LYS A 87 19.76 -6.58 -21.00
CA LYS A 87 19.49 -5.64 -22.12
C LYS A 87 18.16 -4.90 -22.13
N ASN A 88 17.22 -5.15 -21.22
CA ASN A 88 15.88 -4.54 -21.30
C ASN A 88 15.48 -3.63 -20.11
N ARG A 89 16.44 -3.09 -19.36
CA ARG A 89 16.15 -2.16 -18.26
C ARG A 89 15.87 -0.70 -18.69
N THR A 90 16.05 -0.36 -19.95
CA THR A 90 15.95 1.02 -20.44
C THR A 90 14.53 1.47 -20.81
N ASN A 91 13.54 0.58 -20.84
CA ASN A 91 12.19 0.95 -21.29
C ASN A 91 11.17 1.16 -20.17
N LEU A 92 11.49 0.83 -18.90
CA LEU A 92 10.61 1.07 -17.77
C LEU A 92 10.72 2.50 -17.22
N ASP A 93 11.82 3.19 -17.48
CA ASP A 93 12.03 4.57 -17.00
C ASP A 93 11.43 5.64 -17.91
N LYS A 94 11.01 5.30 -19.13
CA LYS A 94 10.47 6.28 -20.09
C LYS A 94 8.96 6.53 -19.98
N ASP A 95 8.20 5.65 -19.31
CA ASP A 95 6.78 5.87 -19.03
C ASP A 95 6.52 6.76 -17.79
N ILE A 96 7.58 7.26 -17.20
CA ILE A 96 7.53 8.06 -15.95
C ILE A 96 7.22 9.56 -16.21
N GLU A 97 7.36 10.04 -17.44
CA GLU A 97 7.30 11.48 -17.74
C GLU A 97 5.91 12.14 -17.69
N ALA A 98 4.82 11.38 -17.49
CA ALA A 98 3.45 11.90 -17.41
C ALA A 98 2.73 11.50 -16.11
N LYS A 99 3.45 11.32 -15.00
CA LYS A 99 2.85 10.95 -13.73
C LYS A 99 2.38 12.17 -12.96
N ASP A 100 1.14 12.11 -12.51
CA ASP A 100 0.57 13.10 -11.60
C ASP A 100 1.32 13.11 -10.23
N GLU A 101 1.06 14.13 -9.43
CA GLU A 101 1.70 14.31 -8.11
C GLU A 101 1.49 13.12 -7.17
N VAL A 102 0.34 12.43 -7.28
CA VAL A 102 0.02 11.24 -6.49
C VAL A 102 0.93 10.06 -6.84
N SER A 103 1.22 9.87 -8.13
CA SER A 103 2.14 8.83 -8.59
C SER A 103 3.57 9.06 -8.10
N ILE A 104 4.01 10.32 -8.08
CA ILE A 104 5.31 10.71 -7.52
C ILE A 104 5.35 10.38 -6.03
N LEU A 105 4.31 10.76 -5.28
CA LEU A 105 4.21 10.46 -3.86
C LEU A 105 4.28 8.95 -3.59
N PHE A 106 3.52 8.15 -4.31
CA PHE A 106 3.54 6.69 -4.15
C PHE A 106 4.90 6.08 -4.46
N THR A 107 5.61 6.61 -5.45
CA THR A 107 6.99 6.19 -5.77
C THR A 107 7.96 6.51 -4.63
N LEU A 108 7.87 7.69 -4.04
CA LEU A 108 8.69 8.08 -2.89
C LEU A 108 8.34 7.28 -1.63
N MET A 109 7.08 6.97 -1.43
CA MET A 109 6.62 6.15 -0.31
C MET A 109 7.22 4.73 -0.31
N GLN A 110 7.60 4.20 -1.48
CA GLN A 110 8.30 2.90 -1.57
C GLN A 110 9.63 2.88 -0.81
N LYS A 111 10.25 4.03 -0.58
CA LYS A 111 11.51 4.16 0.15
C LYS A 111 11.34 4.22 1.67
N LEU A 112 10.10 4.31 2.16
CA LEU A 112 9.80 4.33 3.58
C LEU A 112 9.82 2.92 4.18
N PRO A 113 10.19 2.77 5.48
CA PRO A 113 9.89 1.55 6.22
C PRO A 113 8.40 1.22 6.19
N GLU A 114 8.06 -0.06 6.21
CA GLU A 114 6.68 -0.56 6.06
C GLU A 114 5.67 0.12 6.99
N GLN A 115 6.00 0.26 8.26
CA GLN A 115 5.11 0.87 9.25
C GLN A 115 4.86 2.36 8.95
N GLN A 116 5.90 3.08 8.56
CA GLN A 116 5.80 4.50 8.18
C GLN A 116 4.95 4.67 6.92
N LYS A 117 5.17 3.84 5.92
CA LYS A 117 4.43 3.83 4.65
C LYS A 117 2.93 3.59 4.89
N LEU A 118 2.58 2.56 5.66
CA LEU A 118 1.20 2.22 5.94
C LEU A 118 0.49 3.35 6.71
N ILE A 119 1.10 3.87 7.76
CA ILE A 119 0.51 4.95 8.58
C ILE A 119 0.35 6.24 7.77
N LEU A 120 1.35 6.60 6.97
CA LEU A 120 1.27 7.76 6.08
C LEU A 120 0.11 7.61 5.09
N HIS A 121 -0.03 6.45 4.46
CA HIS A 121 -1.12 6.17 3.54
C HIS A 121 -2.49 6.29 4.22
N LEU A 122 -2.66 5.63 5.37
CA LEU A 122 -3.94 5.64 6.08
C LEU A 122 -4.34 7.04 6.55
N ARG A 123 -3.39 7.88 6.95
CA ARG A 123 -3.69 9.23 7.42
C ARG A 123 -3.80 10.25 6.28
N ASP A 124 -2.81 10.32 5.41
CA ASP A 124 -2.70 11.41 4.44
C ASP A 124 -3.43 11.10 3.12
N VAL A 125 -3.59 9.84 2.76
CA VAL A 125 -4.35 9.44 1.56
C VAL A 125 -5.80 9.10 1.92
N GLU A 126 -6.02 8.26 2.94
CA GLU A 126 -7.34 7.77 3.31
C GLU A 126 -8.04 8.63 4.37
N GLN A 127 -7.33 9.55 5.02
CA GLN A 127 -7.84 10.48 6.02
C GLN A 127 -8.50 9.80 7.25
N TYR A 128 -7.98 8.64 7.64
CA TYR A 128 -8.48 7.94 8.82
C TYR A 128 -8.04 8.64 10.12
N GLU A 129 -8.88 8.51 11.14
CA GLU A 129 -8.58 9.02 12.47
C GLU A 129 -7.46 8.20 13.13
N PHE A 130 -6.70 8.83 14.04
CA PHE A 130 -5.61 8.15 14.74
C PHE A 130 -6.07 6.90 15.48
N SER A 131 -7.28 6.91 16.05
CA SER A 131 -7.86 5.74 16.73
C SER A 131 -8.10 4.57 15.77
N GLU A 132 -8.56 4.83 14.56
CA GLU A 132 -8.74 3.80 13.52
C GLU A 132 -7.41 3.25 13.04
N ILE A 133 -6.43 4.13 12.77
CA ILE A 133 -5.09 3.74 12.35
C ILE A 133 -4.42 2.88 13.42
N ALA A 134 -4.56 3.25 14.70
CA ALA A 134 -4.05 2.47 15.82
C ALA A 134 -4.60 1.04 15.83
N LYS A 135 -5.89 0.86 15.55
CA LYS A 135 -6.52 -0.47 15.42
C LYS A 135 -5.99 -1.24 14.21
N ILE A 136 -5.90 -0.60 13.05
CA ILE A 136 -5.41 -1.23 11.81
C ILE A 136 -3.96 -1.69 11.97
N THR A 137 -3.12 -0.88 12.59
CA THR A 137 -1.68 -1.15 12.75
C THR A 137 -1.32 -1.87 14.04
N ASN A 138 -2.30 -2.16 14.89
CA ASN A 138 -2.09 -2.74 16.22
C ASN A 138 -1.06 -1.97 17.03
N SER A 139 -1.18 -0.65 17.03
CA SER A 139 -0.28 0.30 17.70
C SER A 139 -1.05 1.23 18.63
N SER A 140 -0.34 1.94 19.51
CA SER A 140 -0.94 3.04 20.27
C SER A 140 -1.12 4.28 19.38
N GLN A 141 -2.07 5.15 19.72
CA GLN A 141 -2.24 6.43 19.01
C GLN A 141 -0.98 7.31 19.10
N ALA A 142 -0.28 7.29 20.24
CA ALA A 142 0.98 8.00 20.43
C ALA A 142 2.04 7.52 19.44
N ASN A 143 2.19 6.19 19.29
CA ASN A 143 3.12 5.60 18.33
C ASN A 143 2.74 5.95 16.88
N VAL A 144 1.45 5.96 16.56
CA VAL A 144 0.96 6.38 15.24
C VAL A 144 1.40 7.82 14.91
N ARG A 145 1.22 8.75 15.87
CA ARG A 145 1.62 10.15 15.68
C ARG A 145 3.13 10.30 15.45
N VAL A 146 3.94 9.63 16.26
CA VAL A 146 5.41 9.67 16.15
C VAL A 146 5.85 9.09 14.80
N THR A 147 5.30 7.94 14.42
CA THR A 147 5.63 7.28 13.16
C THR A 147 5.22 8.13 11.95
N LEU A 148 4.05 8.76 12.00
CA LEU A 148 3.57 9.68 10.97
C LEU A 148 4.48 10.89 10.81
N SER A 149 4.90 11.49 11.92
CA SER A 149 5.83 12.63 11.91
C SER A 149 7.15 12.26 11.24
N ARG A 150 7.71 11.09 11.57
CA ARG A 150 8.94 10.57 10.94
C ARG A 150 8.74 10.29 9.44
N ALA A 151 7.60 9.71 9.07
CA ALA A 151 7.27 9.42 7.67
C ALA A 151 7.19 10.70 6.84
N ARG A 152 6.48 11.72 7.34
CA ARG A 152 6.34 13.02 6.66
C ARG A 152 7.69 13.73 6.50
N LYS A 153 8.52 13.70 7.52
CA LYS A 153 9.87 14.27 7.46
C LYS A 153 10.70 13.58 6.38
N LYS A 154 10.66 12.27 6.31
CA LYS A 154 11.41 11.49 5.31
C LYS A 154 10.93 11.78 3.89
N ILE A 155 9.62 11.88 3.66
CA ILE A 155 9.05 12.25 2.35
C ILE A 155 9.50 13.65 1.95
N THR A 156 9.46 14.62 2.86
CA THR A 156 9.94 15.98 2.59
C THR A 156 11.41 15.99 2.18
N GLU A 157 12.26 15.26 2.88
CA GLU A 157 13.68 15.13 2.54
C GLU A 157 13.88 14.51 1.14
N LEU A 158 13.11 13.48 0.80
CA LEU A 158 13.18 12.83 -0.51
C LEU A 158 12.69 13.75 -1.64
N LEU A 159 11.62 14.50 -1.41
CA LEU A 159 11.12 15.51 -2.36
C LEU A 159 12.16 16.59 -2.63
N LEU A 160 12.78 17.15 -1.58
CA LEU A 160 13.81 18.18 -1.72
C LEU A 160 15.03 17.68 -2.51
N LYS A 161 15.45 16.43 -2.27
CA LYS A 161 16.54 15.81 -3.05
C LYS A 161 16.18 15.70 -4.54
N GLN A 162 14.95 15.32 -4.84
CA GLN A 162 14.47 15.20 -6.22
C GLN A 162 14.43 16.55 -6.92
N TYR A 163 13.96 17.61 -6.25
CA TYR A 163 13.97 18.98 -6.77
C TYR A 163 15.39 19.48 -7.04
N ASN A 164 16.31 19.25 -6.12
CA ASN A 164 17.70 19.72 -6.26
C ASN A 164 18.47 19.01 -7.38
N HIS A 165 18.09 17.78 -7.73
CA HIS A 165 18.68 17.06 -8.87
C HIS A 165 18.01 17.42 -10.22
N GLY A 166 16.81 17.97 -10.21
CA GLY A 166 16.07 18.41 -11.42
C GLY A 166 16.46 19.81 -11.93
N VAL A 167 17.26 20.55 -11.17
CA VAL A 167 17.69 21.94 -11.51
C VAL A 167 19.09 21.98 -12.12
N GLN A 168 19.74 20.83 -12.27
CA GLN A 168 20.98 20.69 -13.02
C GLN A 168 20.66 20.17 -14.41
#